data_a6232317eb050e67e4961c44dfb63c59
#
_entry.id   a6232317eb050e67e4961c44dfb63c59
#
_cell.length_a   1.000
_cell.length_b   1.000
_cell.length_c   1.000
_cell.angle_alpha   90.00
_cell.angle_beta   90.00
_cell.angle_gamma   90.00
#
_symmetry.space_group_name_H-M   'P 1'
#
loop_
_entity.id
_entity.type
_entity.pdbx_description
1 polymer ?
#
loop_
_entity_poly.entity_id
_entity_poly.type
_entity_poly.pdbx_seq_one_letter_code
_entity_poly.pdbx_strand_id
1 'polypeptide(L)'
;MFDEFYAMYESTEHEVLALMGRCVGCSFVPQSHCIAPDVLMIGALFCDSGQLVKRAMHLHWPLFDKDLPNAKVYKRFAVGQVCRLKIRKLKDEFACDQHIPRYCLRQVISTYEQCPELMPLLEEYHKEVLLQDDILGTLKLDKDFEKLRGQLNWCKSAVALSIDVDAFAQESWTKNLNAAQLLVIDCVSWDVQMRKYAAHELSETYNEAHAHGCDDGECEELSEEYFAHKLTLIKLEISSDVSFKAYFDCDDIFFNSFVTVTGSVQGGFEGADVEER
;
A
#
# COMPACT_ATOMS: atom_id res chain seq x y z
N MET A 1 17.59 -16.49 17.21
CA MET A 1 17.92 -15.33 16.36
C MET A 1 16.69 -14.78 15.65
N PHE A 2 15.77 -15.61 15.15
CA PHE A 2 14.47 -15.17 14.64
C PHE A 2 13.30 -15.59 15.55
N ASP A 3 13.59 -15.85 16.82
CA ASP A 3 12.59 -16.37 17.76
C ASP A 3 11.46 -15.37 17.99
N GLU A 4 11.80 -14.06 18.05
CA GLU A 4 10.83 -12.98 18.19
C GLU A 4 9.91 -12.87 16.96
N PHE A 5 10.47 -13.01 15.74
CA PHE A 5 9.66 -13.05 14.52
C PHE A 5 8.65 -14.21 14.56
N TYR A 6 9.14 -15.42 14.87
CA TYR A 6 8.25 -16.58 14.90
C TYR A 6 7.29 -16.60 16.10
N ALA A 7 7.60 -15.88 17.18
CA ALA A 7 6.70 -15.72 18.32
C ALA A 7 5.42 -14.93 17.99
N MET A 8 5.46 -14.11 16.93
CA MET A 8 4.28 -13.39 16.44
C MET A 8 3.23 -14.30 15.79
N TYR A 9 3.61 -15.52 15.43
CA TYR A 9 2.75 -16.48 14.74
C TYR A 9 2.26 -17.58 15.69
N GLU A 10 1.14 -18.20 15.34
CA GLU A 10 0.59 -19.33 16.09
C GLU A 10 1.58 -20.49 16.16
N SER A 11 1.43 -21.34 17.18
CA SER A 11 2.27 -22.55 17.32
C SER A 11 1.88 -23.65 16.32
N THR A 12 0.62 -23.65 15.87
CA THR A 12 0.08 -24.63 14.94
C THR A 12 0.70 -24.44 13.56
N GLU A 13 1.27 -25.52 13.03
CA GLU A 13 1.76 -25.59 11.66
C GLU A 13 0.70 -26.20 10.75
N HIS A 14 0.50 -25.59 9.59
CA HIS A 14 -0.36 -26.13 8.54
C HIS A 14 0.50 -26.53 7.35
N GLU A 15 0.22 -27.70 6.80
CA GLU A 15 0.76 -28.10 5.51
C GLU A 15 -0.22 -27.69 4.42
N VAL A 16 0.29 -26.95 3.40
CA VAL A 16 -0.55 -26.41 2.33
C VAL A 16 0.09 -26.63 0.97
N LEU A 17 -0.77 -26.80 -0.05
CA LEU A 17 -0.43 -26.55 -1.44
C LEU A 17 -0.79 -25.11 -1.75
N ALA A 18 0.20 -24.26 -1.94
CA ALA A 18 0.02 -22.83 -2.16
C ALA A 18 0.30 -22.45 -3.62
N LEU A 19 -0.64 -21.75 -4.25
CA LEU A 19 -0.45 -21.13 -5.55
C LEU A 19 0.23 -19.78 -5.34
N MET A 20 1.47 -19.66 -5.80
CA MET A 20 2.30 -18.50 -5.54
C MET A 20 2.01 -17.37 -6.52
N GLY A 21 1.89 -16.16 -5.98
CA GLY A 21 1.93 -14.90 -6.68
C GLY A 21 3.32 -14.28 -6.66
N ARG A 22 3.41 -12.98 -6.86
CA ARG A 22 4.69 -12.26 -6.83
C ARG A 22 5.06 -11.81 -5.41
N CYS A 23 6.33 -11.46 -5.24
CA CYS A 23 6.77 -10.67 -4.10
C CYS A 23 6.27 -9.23 -4.29
N VAL A 24 5.45 -8.75 -3.38
CA VAL A 24 4.84 -7.41 -3.44
C VAL A 24 5.66 -6.37 -2.68
N GLY A 25 6.64 -6.81 -1.90
CA GLY A 25 7.51 -5.90 -1.16
C GLY A 25 8.35 -6.60 -0.10
N CYS A 26 8.93 -5.79 0.78
CA CYS A 26 9.58 -6.21 2.00
C CYS A 26 9.19 -5.26 3.10
N SER A 27 8.89 -5.79 4.27
CA SER A 27 8.55 -5.02 5.44
C SER A 27 9.64 -5.14 6.51
N PHE A 28 10.01 -4.04 7.13
CA PHE A 28 10.71 -4.08 8.40
C PHE A 28 9.73 -4.51 9.48
N VAL A 29 10.12 -5.49 10.29
CA VAL A 29 9.31 -6.02 11.39
C VAL A 29 9.90 -5.52 12.72
N PRO A 30 9.37 -4.41 13.28
CA PRO A 30 9.99 -3.71 14.42
C PRO A 30 10.18 -4.61 15.63
N GLN A 31 9.21 -5.49 15.92
CA GLN A 31 9.22 -6.39 17.09
C GLN A 31 10.37 -7.40 17.06
N SER A 32 10.86 -7.73 15.86
CA SER A 32 11.91 -8.74 15.67
C SER A 32 13.20 -8.20 15.05
N HIS A 33 13.23 -6.88 14.79
CA HIS A 33 14.36 -6.20 14.14
C HIS A 33 14.89 -6.93 12.89
N CYS A 34 13.98 -7.50 12.11
CA CYS A 34 14.32 -8.18 10.86
C CYS A 34 13.52 -7.62 9.69
N ILE A 35 13.99 -7.90 8.48
CA ILE A 35 13.25 -7.63 7.25
C ILE A 35 12.61 -8.93 6.80
N ALA A 36 11.37 -8.85 6.35
CA ALA A 36 10.63 -9.98 5.82
C ALA A 36 10.10 -9.66 4.41
N PRO A 37 10.41 -10.50 3.40
CA PRO A 37 9.72 -10.44 2.12
C PRO A 37 8.24 -10.71 2.32
N ASP A 38 7.44 -10.01 1.53
CA ASP A 38 6.00 -10.17 1.45
C ASP A 38 5.64 -10.78 0.11
N VAL A 39 5.26 -12.06 0.12
CA VAL A 39 4.91 -12.80 -1.08
C VAL A 39 3.44 -13.14 -1.06
N LEU A 40 2.76 -12.81 -2.14
CA LEU A 40 1.35 -13.15 -2.32
C LEU A 40 1.20 -14.66 -2.56
N MET A 41 0.31 -15.31 -1.82
CA MET A 41 -0.29 -16.59 -2.18
C MET A 41 -1.68 -16.31 -2.75
N ILE A 42 -1.89 -16.62 -4.03
CA ILE A 42 -3.17 -16.39 -4.75
C ILE A 42 -4.30 -17.22 -4.15
N GLY A 43 -3.94 -18.40 -3.64
CA GLY A 43 -4.84 -19.30 -2.93
C GLY A 43 -4.08 -20.49 -2.38
N ALA A 44 -4.71 -21.28 -1.52
CA ALA A 44 -4.10 -22.49 -0.97
C ALA A 44 -5.11 -23.59 -0.66
N LEU A 45 -4.66 -24.84 -0.80
CA LEU A 45 -5.34 -26.02 -0.31
C LEU A 45 -4.64 -26.49 0.98
N PHE A 46 -5.35 -26.43 2.12
CA PHE A 46 -4.86 -26.93 3.40
C PHE A 46 -4.92 -28.44 3.41
N CYS A 47 -3.78 -29.12 3.45
CA CYS A 47 -3.70 -30.58 3.32
C CYS A 47 -4.37 -31.31 4.49
N ASP A 48 -4.31 -30.74 5.70
CA ASP A 48 -4.84 -31.36 6.91
C ASP A 48 -6.37 -31.40 6.94
N SER A 49 -7.03 -30.37 6.40
CA SER A 49 -8.49 -30.21 6.41
C SER A 49 -9.17 -30.43 5.07
N GLY A 50 -8.41 -30.43 3.97
CA GLY A 50 -8.94 -30.39 2.62
C GLY A 50 -9.59 -29.05 2.25
N GLN A 51 -9.43 -28.03 3.09
CA GLN A 51 -10.03 -26.71 2.85
C GLN A 51 -9.32 -25.97 1.72
N LEU A 52 -10.06 -25.61 0.68
CA LEU A 52 -9.60 -24.73 -0.40
C LEU A 52 -9.92 -23.28 -0.06
N VAL A 53 -8.88 -22.47 0.14
CA VAL A 53 -8.96 -21.03 0.36
C VAL A 53 -8.75 -20.33 -0.98
N LYS A 54 -9.79 -19.63 -1.47
CA LYS A 54 -9.86 -18.96 -2.78
C LYS A 54 -9.67 -17.46 -2.67
N ARG A 55 -8.79 -17.02 -1.80
CA ARG A 55 -8.47 -15.60 -1.60
C ARG A 55 -6.97 -15.42 -1.39
N ALA A 56 -6.50 -14.20 -1.62
CA ALA A 56 -5.12 -13.85 -1.36
C ALA A 56 -4.74 -14.03 0.11
N MET A 57 -3.49 -14.39 0.32
CA MET A 57 -2.84 -14.49 1.62
C MET A 57 -1.40 -14.02 1.48
N HIS A 58 -0.84 -13.41 2.51
CA HIS A 58 0.55 -13.00 2.53
C HIS A 58 1.43 -14.04 3.21
N LEU A 59 2.58 -14.32 2.61
CA LEU A 59 3.58 -15.24 3.12
C LEU A 59 4.88 -14.49 3.41
N HIS A 60 5.33 -14.54 4.66
CA HIS A 60 6.52 -13.87 5.16
C HIS A 60 7.57 -14.86 5.64
N TRP A 61 8.83 -14.49 5.60
CA TRP A 61 9.92 -15.17 6.30
C TRP A 61 11.02 -14.17 6.66
N PRO A 62 11.72 -14.35 7.79
CA PRO A 62 12.74 -13.39 8.20
C PRO A 62 14.01 -13.52 7.36
N LEU A 63 14.60 -12.38 7.03
CA LEU A 63 15.89 -12.25 6.35
C LEU A 63 16.92 -11.60 7.27
N PHE A 64 18.18 -11.95 7.06
CA PHE A 64 19.29 -11.19 7.60
C PHE A 64 19.63 -10.01 6.68
N ASP A 65 20.13 -8.92 7.26
CA ASP A 65 20.57 -7.74 6.50
C ASP A 65 21.57 -8.11 5.39
N LYS A 66 22.47 -9.07 5.65
CA LYS A 66 23.42 -9.58 4.65
C LYS A 66 22.80 -10.25 3.44
N ASP A 67 21.54 -10.70 3.56
CA ASP A 67 20.81 -11.39 2.49
C ASP A 67 20.05 -10.41 1.59
N LEU A 68 19.87 -9.15 2.04
CA LEU A 68 19.12 -8.12 1.33
C LEU A 68 19.65 -7.78 -0.08
N PRO A 69 20.98 -7.70 -0.31
CA PRO A 69 21.51 -7.43 -1.65
C PRO A 69 21.26 -8.58 -2.63
N ASN A 70 20.84 -9.75 -2.14
CA ASN A 70 20.65 -10.92 -2.96
C ASN A 70 19.24 -10.96 -3.56
N ALA A 71 19.08 -10.49 -4.80
CA ALA A 71 17.80 -10.52 -5.52
C ALA A 71 17.13 -11.91 -5.60
N LYS A 72 17.87 -13.00 -5.41
CA LYS A 72 17.31 -14.38 -5.39
C LYS A 72 16.40 -14.62 -4.20
N VAL A 73 16.58 -13.89 -3.11
CA VAL A 73 15.75 -14.03 -1.91
C VAL A 73 14.32 -13.58 -2.20
N TYR A 74 14.16 -12.53 -3.01
CA TYR A 74 12.86 -11.98 -3.42
C TYR A 74 12.21 -12.80 -4.54
N LYS A 75 13.00 -13.60 -5.28
CA LYS A 75 12.55 -14.46 -6.38
C LYS A 75 12.52 -15.94 -5.98
N ARG A 76 12.26 -16.22 -4.71
CA ARG A 76 12.23 -17.59 -4.19
C ARG A 76 11.13 -18.43 -4.84
N PHE A 77 10.03 -17.80 -5.20
CA PHE A 77 8.88 -18.43 -5.83
C PHE A 77 8.57 -17.74 -7.16
N ALA A 78 8.12 -18.52 -8.15
CA ALA A 78 7.63 -17.99 -9.41
C ALA A 78 6.10 -17.83 -9.37
N VAL A 79 5.58 -16.81 -10.06
CA VAL A 79 4.13 -16.61 -10.20
C VAL A 79 3.51 -17.81 -10.89
N GLY A 80 2.40 -18.31 -10.37
CA GLY A 80 1.69 -19.49 -10.89
C GLY A 80 2.28 -20.84 -10.46
N GLN A 81 3.39 -20.83 -9.71
CA GLN A 81 3.99 -22.04 -9.16
C GLN A 81 3.16 -22.57 -8.01
N VAL A 82 2.89 -23.88 -7.98
CA VAL A 82 2.27 -24.54 -6.82
C VAL A 82 3.39 -25.14 -5.96
N CYS A 83 3.44 -24.70 -4.70
CA CYS A 83 4.43 -25.14 -3.72
C CYS A 83 3.75 -25.86 -2.56
N ARG A 84 4.38 -26.93 -2.05
CA ARG A 84 4.01 -27.57 -0.80
C ARG A 84 4.81 -26.93 0.32
N LEU A 85 4.13 -26.31 1.26
CA LEU A 85 4.73 -25.47 2.30
C LEU A 85 4.23 -25.89 3.68
N LYS A 86 5.06 -25.67 4.72
CA LYS A 86 4.60 -25.55 6.11
C LYS A 86 4.57 -24.08 6.50
N ILE A 87 3.41 -23.64 6.98
CA ILE A 87 3.14 -22.27 7.34
C ILE A 87 2.50 -22.17 8.73
N ARG A 88 2.59 -20.98 9.36
CA ARG A 88 1.86 -20.64 10.60
C ARG A 88 1.13 -19.34 10.41
N LYS A 89 -0.09 -19.25 10.90
CA LYS A 89 -0.92 -18.04 10.85
C LYS A 89 -0.34 -16.96 11.79
N LEU A 90 -0.39 -15.70 11.38
CA LEU A 90 -0.12 -14.55 12.25
C LEU A 90 -1.19 -14.50 13.34
N LYS A 91 -0.79 -14.26 14.59
CA LYS A 91 -1.71 -14.10 15.71
C LYS A 91 -2.52 -12.81 15.54
N ASP A 92 -3.77 -12.84 15.95
CA ASP A 92 -4.69 -11.73 15.76
C ASP A 92 -4.23 -10.44 16.49
N GLU A 93 -3.48 -10.55 17.58
CA GLU A 93 -2.89 -9.42 18.32
C GLU A 93 -1.84 -8.63 17.53
N PHE A 94 -1.26 -9.20 16.47
CA PHE A 94 -0.30 -8.56 15.57
C PHE A 94 -0.90 -8.24 14.19
N ALA A 95 -2.15 -8.62 13.96
CA ALA A 95 -2.85 -8.29 12.74
C ALA A 95 -3.25 -6.80 12.79
N CYS A 96 -2.60 -5.97 11.95
CA CYS A 96 -3.16 -4.67 11.63
C CYS A 96 -4.50 -4.89 10.90
N ASP A 97 -5.37 -3.90 10.82
CA ASP A 97 -6.72 -3.94 10.20
C ASP A 97 -6.76 -4.38 8.71
N GLN A 98 -5.78 -5.15 8.29
CA GLN A 98 -5.70 -5.68 6.94
C GLN A 98 -6.56 -6.94 6.82
N HIS A 99 -7.48 -6.90 5.86
CA HIS A 99 -8.39 -8.00 5.58
C HIS A 99 -7.72 -9.29 5.06
N ILE A 100 -6.42 -9.22 4.69
CA ILE A 100 -5.68 -10.34 4.11
C ILE A 100 -4.99 -11.15 5.20
N PRO A 101 -5.26 -12.47 5.30
CA PRO A 101 -4.55 -13.34 6.24
C PRO A 101 -3.05 -13.39 5.97
N ARG A 102 -2.25 -13.32 7.04
CA ARG A 102 -0.79 -13.38 6.98
C ARG A 102 -0.29 -14.66 7.61
N TYR A 103 0.74 -15.23 6.98
CA TYR A 103 1.38 -16.46 7.40
C TYR A 103 2.90 -16.31 7.40
N CYS A 104 3.60 -17.03 8.26
CA CYS A 104 5.04 -17.19 8.10
C CYS A 104 5.38 -18.54 7.48
N LEU A 105 6.41 -18.53 6.64
CA LEU A 105 6.99 -19.73 6.07
C LEU A 105 7.87 -20.44 7.11
N ARG A 106 7.60 -21.71 7.35
CA ARG A 106 8.43 -22.57 8.21
C ARG A 106 9.34 -23.47 7.39
N GLN A 107 8.77 -24.05 6.34
CA GLN A 107 9.50 -25.00 5.49
C GLN A 107 8.95 -25.00 4.07
N VAL A 108 9.82 -25.10 3.09
CA VAL A 108 9.47 -25.48 1.72
C VAL A 108 9.68 -26.99 1.61
N ILE A 109 8.60 -27.74 1.38
CA ILE A 109 8.67 -29.21 1.21
C ILE A 109 8.97 -29.52 -0.25
N SER A 110 8.21 -28.86 -1.16
CA SER A 110 8.38 -29.00 -2.61
C SER A 110 8.03 -27.69 -3.31
N THR A 111 8.69 -27.43 -4.43
CA THR A 111 8.45 -26.22 -5.24
C THR A 111 7.72 -26.49 -6.55
N TYR A 112 7.37 -27.73 -6.84
CA TYR A 112 6.69 -28.14 -8.09
C TYR A 112 5.66 -29.21 -7.78
N GLU A 113 4.46 -28.76 -7.42
CA GLU A 113 3.33 -29.64 -7.19
C GLU A 113 2.26 -29.43 -8.26
N GLN A 114 1.38 -30.40 -8.41
CA GLN A 114 0.18 -30.27 -9.23
C GLN A 114 -1.04 -30.21 -8.31
N CYS A 115 -1.85 -29.18 -8.48
CA CYS A 115 -3.13 -29.04 -7.76
C CYS A 115 -4.14 -28.43 -8.73
N PRO A 116 -4.92 -29.29 -9.42
CA PRO A 116 -5.92 -28.82 -10.40
C PRO A 116 -6.96 -27.85 -9.81
N GLU A 117 -7.24 -27.97 -8.51
CA GLU A 117 -8.19 -27.13 -7.77
C GLU A 117 -7.75 -25.66 -7.68
N LEU A 118 -6.42 -25.41 -7.73
CA LEU A 118 -5.85 -24.07 -7.66
C LEU A 118 -5.73 -23.40 -9.04
N MET A 119 -5.72 -24.16 -10.12
CA MET A 119 -5.48 -23.58 -11.46
C MET A 119 -6.53 -22.57 -11.90
N PRO A 120 -7.84 -22.73 -11.60
CA PRO A 120 -8.84 -21.71 -11.91
C PRO A 120 -8.58 -20.38 -11.22
N LEU A 121 -7.93 -20.38 -10.04
CA LEU A 121 -7.58 -19.14 -9.33
C LEU A 121 -6.48 -18.37 -10.06
N LEU A 122 -5.55 -19.06 -10.72
CA LEU A 122 -4.52 -18.42 -11.54
C LEU A 122 -5.14 -17.73 -12.75
N GLU A 123 -6.07 -18.38 -13.41
CA GLU A 123 -6.80 -17.78 -14.53
C GLU A 123 -7.57 -16.54 -14.09
N GLU A 124 -8.28 -16.63 -12.97
CA GLU A 124 -9.00 -15.49 -12.39
C GLU A 124 -8.06 -14.36 -11.95
N TYR A 125 -6.91 -14.70 -11.38
CA TYR A 125 -5.89 -13.72 -10.98
C TYR A 125 -5.37 -12.92 -12.18
N HIS A 126 -5.20 -13.54 -13.34
CA HIS A 126 -4.72 -12.87 -14.55
C HIS A 126 -5.81 -12.06 -15.29
N LYS A 127 -7.09 -12.26 -14.98
CA LYS A 127 -8.15 -11.46 -15.60
C LYS A 127 -8.01 -9.99 -15.18
N GLU A 128 -8.02 -9.11 -16.16
CA GLU A 128 -8.12 -7.69 -15.92
C GLU A 128 -9.51 -7.33 -15.37
N VAL A 129 -9.54 -6.51 -14.33
CA VAL A 129 -10.78 -5.99 -13.77
C VAL A 129 -10.76 -4.47 -13.93
N LEU A 130 -11.72 -3.95 -14.69
CA LEU A 130 -11.93 -2.53 -14.92
C LEU A 130 -13.27 -2.12 -14.29
N LEU A 131 -13.22 -1.04 -13.51
CA LEU A 131 -14.40 -0.37 -12.99
C LEU A 131 -14.61 0.93 -13.77
N GLN A 132 -15.81 1.11 -14.33
CA GLN A 132 -16.25 2.38 -14.93
C GLN A 132 -17.07 3.15 -13.90
N ASP A 133 -16.65 4.34 -13.57
CA ASP A 133 -17.32 5.23 -12.62
C ASP A 133 -17.52 6.60 -13.27
N ASP A 134 -18.73 7.17 -13.14
CA ASP A 134 -19.07 8.43 -13.79
C ASP A 134 -18.31 9.65 -13.26
N ILE A 135 -17.80 9.56 -12.03
CA ILE A 135 -17.08 10.65 -11.35
C ILE A 135 -15.57 10.41 -11.38
N LEU A 136 -15.16 9.16 -11.05
CA LEU A 136 -13.75 8.79 -10.93
C LEU A 136 -13.12 8.32 -12.25
N GLY A 137 -13.94 8.10 -13.29
CA GLY A 137 -13.49 7.59 -14.58
C GLY A 137 -13.21 6.09 -14.57
N THR A 138 -12.24 5.67 -15.37
CA THR A 138 -11.86 4.25 -15.46
C THR A 138 -10.81 3.90 -14.43
N LEU A 139 -11.14 2.96 -13.55
CA LEU A 139 -10.23 2.42 -12.56
C LEU A 139 -9.89 0.97 -12.88
N LYS A 140 -8.60 0.62 -12.75
CA LYS A 140 -8.09 -0.74 -12.93
C LYS A 140 -7.72 -1.34 -11.58
N LEU A 141 -8.17 -2.56 -11.33
CA LEU A 141 -7.79 -3.30 -10.13
C LEU A 141 -6.35 -3.83 -10.26
N ASP A 142 -5.50 -3.39 -9.36
CA ASP A 142 -4.19 -3.99 -9.08
C ASP A 142 -4.37 -5.02 -7.96
N LYS A 143 -4.49 -6.29 -8.34
CA LYS A 143 -4.75 -7.40 -7.41
C LYS A 143 -3.57 -7.69 -6.47
N ASP A 144 -2.36 -7.29 -6.85
CA ASP A 144 -1.17 -7.52 -6.04
C ASP A 144 -1.07 -6.58 -4.85
N PHE A 145 -1.55 -5.36 -5.04
CA PHE A 145 -1.54 -4.31 -4.02
C PHE A 145 -2.92 -4.04 -3.44
N GLU A 146 -3.95 -4.77 -3.92
CA GLU A 146 -5.34 -4.57 -3.51
C GLU A 146 -5.80 -3.11 -3.65
N LYS A 147 -5.51 -2.53 -4.81
CA LYS A 147 -5.80 -1.13 -5.10
C LYS A 147 -6.54 -0.97 -6.43
N LEU A 148 -7.56 -0.14 -6.44
CA LEU A 148 -8.07 0.44 -7.69
C LEU A 148 -7.20 1.63 -8.06
N ARG A 149 -6.68 1.64 -9.28
CA ARG A 149 -5.80 2.71 -9.79
C ARG A 149 -6.40 3.36 -11.02
N GLY A 150 -6.29 4.68 -11.10
CA GLY A 150 -6.74 5.47 -12.24
C GLY A 150 -6.16 6.85 -12.27
N GLN A 151 -6.74 7.70 -13.11
CA GLN A 151 -6.42 9.13 -13.18
C GLN A 151 -7.70 9.94 -13.02
N LEU A 152 -7.64 10.95 -12.18
CA LEU A 152 -8.70 11.93 -11.97
C LEU A 152 -8.44 13.18 -12.80
N ASN A 153 -9.53 13.86 -13.17
CA ASN A 153 -9.46 15.26 -13.56
C ASN A 153 -9.72 16.13 -12.33
N TRP A 154 -8.65 16.51 -11.63
CA TRP A 154 -8.70 17.34 -10.43
C TRP A 154 -8.40 18.79 -10.79
N CYS A 155 -9.38 19.69 -10.68
CA CYS A 155 -9.22 21.12 -11.01
C CYS A 155 -8.56 21.36 -12.37
N LYS A 156 -8.88 20.54 -13.39
CA LYS A 156 -8.32 20.54 -14.76
C LYS A 156 -6.91 19.96 -14.89
N SER A 157 -6.35 19.40 -13.85
CA SER A 157 -5.07 18.70 -13.87
C SER A 157 -5.29 17.19 -13.77
N ALA A 158 -4.44 16.40 -14.42
CA ALA A 158 -4.45 14.94 -14.28
C ALA A 158 -3.75 14.54 -12.99
N VAL A 159 -4.47 13.90 -12.08
CA VAL A 159 -3.99 13.45 -10.78
C VAL A 159 -4.11 11.93 -10.68
N ALA A 160 -3.05 11.26 -10.25
CA ALA A 160 -3.10 9.82 -10.02
C ALA A 160 -4.04 9.49 -8.84
N LEU A 161 -4.91 8.50 -9.03
CA LEU A 161 -5.80 8.00 -7.97
C LEU A 161 -5.41 6.57 -7.60
N SER A 162 -5.38 6.30 -6.29
CA SER A 162 -5.22 4.96 -5.73
C SER A 162 -6.22 4.76 -4.60
N ILE A 163 -7.02 3.71 -4.65
CA ILE A 163 -8.04 3.41 -3.64
C ILE A 163 -7.79 2.01 -3.11
N ASP A 164 -7.59 1.85 -1.80
CA ASP A 164 -7.47 0.55 -1.16
C ASP A 164 -8.82 -0.18 -1.22
N VAL A 165 -8.78 -1.44 -1.63
CA VAL A 165 -9.96 -2.29 -1.76
C VAL A 165 -9.61 -3.74 -1.41
N ASP A 166 -10.60 -4.53 -0.99
CA ASP A 166 -10.44 -5.99 -0.98
C ASP A 166 -10.63 -6.50 -2.42
N ALA A 167 -9.56 -6.99 -3.05
CA ALA A 167 -9.59 -7.45 -4.44
C ALA A 167 -10.54 -8.65 -4.67
N PHE A 168 -10.96 -9.32 -3.59
CA PHE A 168 -11.80 -10.53 -3.63
C PHE A 168 -13.23 -10.30 -3.12
N ALA A 169 -13.53 -9.08 -2.63
CA ALA A 169 -14.86 -8.70 -2.11
C ALA A 169 -15.33 -7.37 -2.73
N GLN A 170 -15.71 -7.41 -3.99
CA GLN A 170 -16.09 -6.20 -4.75
C GLN A 170 -17.24 -5.41 -4.09
N GLU A 171 -18.12 -6.08 -3.38
CA GLU A 171 -19.19 -5.44 -2.61
C GLU A 171 -18.69 -4.51 -1.49
N SER A 172 -17.46 -4.71 -1.01
CA SER A 172 -16.86 -3.87 0.02
C SER A 172 -16.32 -2.53 -0.50
N TRP A 173 -16.15 -2.38 -1.81
CA TRP A 173 -15.50 -1.21 -2.42
C TRP A 173 -16.29 0.09 -2.29
N THR A 174 -17.61 -0.01 -2.16
CA THR A 174 -18.55 1.12 -2.16
C THR A 174 -18.14 2.22 -1.18
N LYS A 175 -17.68 1.87 0.02
CA LYS A 175 -17.32 2.82 1.06
C LYS A 175 -16.15 3.71 0.62
N ASN A 176 -15.10 3.13 0.08
CA ASN A 176 -13.89 3.81 -0.33
C ASN A 176 -14.08 4.58 -1.64
N LEU A 177 -14.87 4.04 -2.57
CA LEU A 177 -15.29 4.74 -3.79
C LEU A 177 -16.10 5.99 -3.45
N ASN A 178 -17.07 5.90 -2.54
CA ASN A 178 -17.86 7.06 -2.10
C ASN A 178 -16.97 8.15 -1.48
N ALA A 179 -15.97 7.78 -0.67
CA ALA A 179 -15.04 8.77 -0.11
C ALA A 179 -14.26 9.51 -1.20
N ALA A 180 -13.74 8.77 -2.20
CA ALA A 180 -13.07 9.36 -3.35
C ALA A 180 -14.00 10.28 -4.16
N GLN A 181 -15.24 9.84 -4.44
CA GLN A 181 -16.23 10.61 -5.17
C GLN A 181 -16.56 11.93 -4.47
N LEU A 182 -16.74 11.94 -3.14
CA LEU A 182 -17.02 13.16 -2.38
C LEU A 182 -15.89 14.18 -2.48
N LEU A 183 -14.63 13.74 -2.46
CA LEU A 183 -13.48 14.62 -2.67
C LEU A 183 -13.47 15.20 -4.08
N VAL A 184 -13.76 14.39 -5.10
CA VAL A 184 -13.73 14.82 -6.51
C VAL A 184 -14.88 15.76 -6.86
N ILE A 185 -16.08 15.52 -6.32
CA ILE A 185 -17.26 16.39 -6.57
C ILE A 185 -17.00 17.83 -6.11
N ASP A 186 -16.31 18.03 -5.00
CA ASP A 186 -15.96 19.37 -4.47
C ASP A 186 -14.45 19.62 -4.52
N CYS A 187 -13.79 19.14 -5.58
CA CYS A 187 -12.34 19.18 -5.70
C CYS A 187 -11.75 20.60 -5.58
N VAL A 188 -12.44 21.63 -6.04
CA VAL A 188 -11.96 23.03 -5.95
C VAL A 188 -11.87 23.48 -4.48
N SER A 189 -12.88 23.15 -3.68
CA SER A 189 -12.89 23.50 -2.25
C SER A 189 -11.82 22.72 -1.49
N TRP A 190 -11.74 21.41 -1.74
CA TRP A 190 -10.72 20.54 -1.11
C TRP A 190 -9.30 20.95 -1.48
N ASP A 191 -9.02 21.24 -2.76
CA ASP A 191 -7.70 21.67 -3.22
C ASP A 191 -7.23 22.94 -2.48
N VAL A 192 -8.09 23.95 -2.41
CA VAL A 192 -7.77 25.20 -1.70
C VAL A 192 -7.54 24.97 -0.21
N GLN A 193 -8.37 24.15 0.42
CA GLN A 193 -8.27 23.88 1.85
C GLN A 193 -7.03 23.04 2.19
N MET A 194 -6.72 21.99 1.42
CA MET A 194 -5.51 21.16 1.58
C MET A 194 -4.24 22.00 1.49
N ARG A 195 -4.14 22.86 0.46
CA ARG A 195 -2.97 23.73 0.28
C ARG A 195 -2.81 24.73 1.42
N LYS A 196 -3.91 25.35 1.87
CA LYS A 196 -3.85 26.27 3.02
C LYS A 196 -3.46 25.55 4.30
N TYR A 197 -4.02 24.36 4.53
CA TYR A 197 -3.69 23.55 5.69
C TYR A 197 -2.20 23.17 5.69
N ALA A 198 -1.67 22.66 4.56
CA ALA A 198 -0.26 22.35 4.42
C ALA A 198 0.63 23.58 4.63
N ALA A 199 0.25 24.73 4.08
CA ALA A 199 1.02 25.95 4.23
C ALA A 199 1.07 26.45 5.69
N HIS A 200 -0.04 26.29 6.42
CA HIS A 200 -0.08 26.63 7.83
C HIS A 200 0.78 25.69 8.68
N GLU A 201 0.56 24.38 8.55
CA GLU A 201 1.25 23.36 9.35
C GLU A 201 2.77 23.33 9.10
N LEU A 202 3.19 23.62 7.85
CA LEU A 202 4.60 23.53 7.45
C LEU A 202 5.31 24.90 7.37
N SER A 203 4.73 25.96 7.94
CA SER A 203 5.24 27.33 7.82
C SER A 203 6.70 27.47 8.27
N GLU A 204 7.09 26.86 9.37
CA GLU A 204 8.47 26.86 9.86
C GLU A 204 9.37 26.02 8.96
N THR A 205 8.93 24.82 8.59
CA THR A 205 9.71 23.85 7.80
C THR A 205 10.08 24.39 6.42
N TYR A 206 9.14 25.01 5.69
CA TYR A 206 9.47 25.54 4.36
C TYR A 206 10.29 26.84 4.43
N ASN A 207 10.15 27.64 5.46
CA ASN A 207 11.00 28.83 5.65
C ASN A 207 12.44 28.43 6.02
N GLU A 208 12.63 27.42 6.85
CA GLU A 208 13.97 26.85 7.10
C GLU A 208 14.59 26.29 5.81
N ALA A 209 13.85 25.51 5.03
CA ALA A 209 14.33 24.96 3.76
C ALA A 209 14.69 26.08 2.77
N HIS A 210 13.86 27.13 2.69
CA HIS A 210 14.11 28.29 1.83
C HIS A 210 15.37 29.05 2.25
N ALA A 211 15.56 29.29 3.54
CA ALA A 211 16.75 29.98 4.08
C ALA A 211 18.05 29.21 3.77
N HIS A 212 18.02 27.88 3.79
CA HIS A 212 19.18 27.06 3.41
C HIS A 212 19.56 27.14 1.93
N GLY A 213 18.62 27.53 1.06
CA GLY A 213 18.87 27.71 -0.38
C GLY A 213 19.41 29.07 -0.78
N CYS A 214 19.54 30.02 0.16
CA CYS A 214 19.98 31.38 -0.12
C CYS A 214 21.46 31.58 0.18
N ASP A 215 22.23 32.01 -0.83
CA ASP A 215 23.70 32.17 -0.72
C ASP A 215 24.15 33.34 0.18
N ASP A 216 23.31 34.36 0.42
CA ASP A 216 23.71 35.62 1.09
C ASP A 216 23.11 35.86 2.49
N GLY A 217 22.45 34.86 3.09
CA GLY A 217 22.08 34.90 4.53
C GLY A 217 20.89 35.81 4.91
N GLU A 218 20.29 36.56 3.99
CA GLU A 218 19.08 37.37 4.19
C GLU A 218 18.01 36.91 3.20
N CYS A 219 17.28 35.87 3.56
CA CYS A 219 16.04 35.51 2.83
C CYS A 219 14.83 36.14 3.50
N GLU A 220 13.96 36.74 2.71
CA GLU A 220 12.64 37.10 3.18
C GLU A 220 11.82 35.81 3.44
N GLU A 221 11.10 35.79 4.58
CA GLU A 221 10.18 34.69 4.87
C GLU A 221 9.12 34.57 3.79
N LEU A 222 8.88 33.35 3.33
CA LEU A 222 7.82 33.05 2.39
C LEU A 222 6.47 33.07 3.10
N SER A 223 5.50 33.78 2.53
CA SER A 223 4.14 33.76 3.08
C SER A 223 3.45 32.42 2.86
N GLU A 224 2.52 32.04 3.78
CA GLU A 224 1.68 30.85 3.61
C GLU A 224 0.94 30.86 2.26
N GLU A 225 0.47 32.03 1.80
CA GLU A 225 -0.22 32.18 0.53
C GLU A 225 0.71 31.84 -0.66
N TYR A 226 1.95 32.30 -0.62
CA TYR A 226 2.94 31.99 -1.65
C TYR A 226 3.23 30.48 -1.67
N PHE A 227 3.48 29.86 -0.52
CA PHE A 227 3.75 28.43 -0.45
C PHE A 227 2.53 27.61 -0.92
N ALA A 228 1.31 27.94 -0.47
CA ALA A 228 0.10 27.28 -0.93
C ALA A 228 -0.08 27.30 -2.46
N HIS A 229 0.34 28.40 -3.12
CA HIS A 229 0.31 28.52 -4.58
C HIS A 229 1.33 27.63 -5.30
N LYS A 230 2.43 27.29 -4.63
CA LYS A 230 3.48 26.42 -5.19
C LYS A 230 3.10 24.94 -5.17
N LEU A 231 2.17 24.54 -4.31
CA LEU A 231 1.73 23.16 -4.18
C LEU A 231 0.90 22.74 -5.39
N THR A 232 1.26 21.64 -6.02
CA THR A 232 0.50 21.02 -7.12
C THR A 232 0.14 19.59 -6.77
N LEU A 233 -1.16 19.28 -6.65
CA LEU A 233 -1.62 17.91 -6.37
C LEU A 233 -1.25 16.98 -7.53
N ILE A 234 -0.56 15.90 -7.23
CA ILE A 234 -0.11 14.91 -8.21
C ILE A 234 -0.70 13.52 -7.96
N LYS A 235 -1.07 13.22 -6.71
CA LYS A 235 -1.61 11.91 -6.35
C LYS A 235 -2.56 12.04 -5.16
N LEU A 236 -3.65 11.26 -5.21
CA LEU A 236 -4.61 11.08 -4.13
C LEU A 236 -4.73 9.59 -3.80
N GLU A 237 -4.56 9.24 -2.55
CA GLU A 237 -4.78 7.88 -2.03
C GLU A 237 -5.96 7.86 -1.08
N ILE A 238 -6.78 6.82 -1.17
CA ILE A 238 -7.86 6.53 -0.21
C ILE A 238 -7.53 5.20 0.46
N SER A 239 -7.40 5.22 1.76
CA SER A 239 -7.07 4.05 2.57
C SER A 239 -8.31 3.21 2.91
N SER A 240 -8.11 2.00 3.43
CA SER A 240 -9.18 1.06 3.79
C SER A 240 -10.12 1.59 4.88
N ASP A 241 -9.68 2.50 5.72
CA ASP A 241 -10.45 3.19 6.76
C ASP A 241 -11.19 4.45 6.28
N VAL A 242 -11.14 4.75 4.96
CA VAL A 242 -11.65 5.93 4.27
C VAL A 242 -10.90 7.24 4.57
N SER A 243 -9.75 7.18 5.19
CA SER A 243 -8.84 8.32 5.23
C SER A 243 -8.27 8.59 3.84
N PHE A 244 -7.85 9.83 3.61
CA PHE A 244 -7.14 10.19 2.39
C PHE A 244 -5.71 10.64 2.69
N LYS A 245 -4.84 10.47 1.69
CA LYS A 245 -3.52 11.08 1.65
C LYS A 245 -3.32 11.72 0.28
N ALA A 246 -3.17 13.04 0.29
CA ALA A 246 -2.92 13.86 -0.88
C ALA A 246 -1.43 14.18 -0.97
N TYR A 247 -0.84 13.98 -2.15
CA TYR A 247 0.58 14.23 -2.40
C TYR A 247 0.71 15.42 -3.33
N PHE A 248 1.43 16.43 -2.87
CA PHE A 248 1.70 17.63 -3.64
C PHE A 248 3.17 17.68 -4.06
N ASP A 249 3.38 18.01 -5.33
CA ASP A 249 4.67 18.50 -5.78
C ASP A 249 4.80 19.97 -5.35
N CYS A 250 5.96 20.33 -4.86
CA CYS A 250 6.25 21.66 -4.31
C CYS A 250 7.35 22.39 -5.10
N ASP A 251 7.53 22.02 -6.37
CA ASP A 251 8.56 22.56 -7.25
C ASP A 251 9.95 22.51 -6.59
N ASP A 252 10.62 23.66 -6.42
CA ASP A 252 12.01 23.74 -5.98
C ASP A 252 12.20 23.95 -4.47
N ILE A 253 11.11 23.95 -3.67
CA ILE A 253 11.22 24.26 -2.23
C ILE A 253 11.78 23.08 -1.45
N PHE A 254 11.25 21.88 -1.70
CA PHE A 254 11.75 20.65 -1.07
C PHE A 254 12.33 19.72 -2.14
N PHE A 255 13.65 19.70 -2.24
CA PHE A 255 14.32 18.85 -3.22
C PHE A 255 14.01 17.37 -2.99
N ASN A 256 13.56 16.67 -4.05
CA ASN A 256 13.28 15.24 -4.06
C ASN A 256 12.25 14.78 -2.99
N SER A 257 11.29 15.65 -2.65
CA SER A 257 10.28 15.36 -1.64
C SER A 257 8.89 15.72 -2.12
N PHE A 258 7.88 15.20 -1.42
CA PHE A 258 6.48 15.58 -1.57
C PHE A 258 6.00 16.27 -0.30
N VAL A 259 5.11 17.23 -0.45
CA VAL A 259 4.26 17.66 0.66
C VAL A 259 3.04 16.74 0.69
N THR A 260 2.74 16.16 1.85
CA THR A 260 1.58 15.30 2.04
C THR A 260 0.57 15.94 2.98
N VAL A 261 -0.72 15.74 2.69
CA VAL A 261 -1.83 16.13 3.58
C VAL A 261 -2.68 14.90 3.83
N THR A 262 -2.93 14.59 5.09
CA THR A 262 -3.77 13.48 5.51
C THR A 262 -5.04 13.98 6.15
N GLY A 263 -6.10 13.16 6.09
CA GLY A 263 -7.39 13.48 6.70
C GLY A 263 -8.49 12.54 6.23
N SER A 264 -9.72 12.90 6.53
CA SER A 264 -10.91 12.19 6.06
C SER A 264 -12.02 13.17 5.68
N VAL A 265 -12.94 12.72 4.81
CA VAL A 265 -14.08 13.57 4.37
C VAL A 265 -14.95 14.00 5.57
N GLN A 266 -15.04 13.17 6.60
CA GLN A 266 -15.87 13.44 7.79
C GLN A 266 -15.11 14.13 8.92
N GLY A 267 -13.83 13.77 9.11
CA GLY A 267 -12.98 14.26 10.22
C GLY A 267 -12.21 15.54 9.88
N GLY A 268 -12.13 15.91 8.60
CA GLY A 268 -11.27 17.01 8.15
C GLY A 268 -9.81 16.61 8.02
N PHE A 269 -8.90 17.58 8.17
CA PHE A 269 -7.45 17.37 8.07
C PHE A 269 -6.88 16.88 9.40
N GLU A 270 -5.90 15.98 9.33
CA GLU A 270 -5.25 15.34 10.48
C GLU A 270 -3.77 15.69 10.57
N GLY A 271 -3.11 15.95 9.45
CA GLY A 271 -1.69 16.29 9.42
C GLY A 271 -1.19 16.71 8.05
N ALA A 272 -0.07 17.41 8.05
CA ALA A 272 0.73 17.67 6.87
C ALA A 272 2.20 17.35 7.17
N ASP A 273 2.93 16.81 6.18
CA ASP A 273 4.32 16.39 6.34
C ASP A 273 5.10 16.51 5.03
N VAL A 274 6.44 16.44 5.13
CA VAL A 274 7.35 16.39 3.99
C VAL A 274 7.95 14.99 3.91
N GLU A 275 7.69 14.27 2.82
CA GLU A 275 8.12 12.90 2.60
C GLU A 275 9.08 12.80 1.42
N GLU A 276 10.15 12.00 1.53
CA GLU A 276 11.07 11.70 0.43
C GLU A 276 10.36 10.94 -0.71
N ARG A 277 10.79 11.22 -1.96
CA ARG A 277 10.27 10.57 -3.18
C ARG A 277 10.71 9.11 -3.31
#